data_fe71f1ae8ec6f3c220074f6f2d534030
#
_entry.id   fe71f1ae8ec6f3c220074f6f2d534030
#
_cell.length_a   1.000
_cell.length_b   1.000
_cell.length_c   1.000
_cell.angle_alpha   90.00
_cell.angle_beta   90.00
_cell.angle_gamma   90.00
#
_symmetry.space_group_name_H-M   'P 1'
#
loop_
_entity.id
_entity.type
_entity.pdbx_description
1 polymer ?
#
loop_
_entity_poly.entity_id
_entity_poly.type
_entity_poly.pdbx_seq_one_letter_code
_entity_poly.pdbx_strand_id
1 'polypeptide(L)'
;MFCVAGCGRVSRSHVAPKYSIYVLGKGNDAKEYVLQTSSLDAGKLSPETAGVAVNKDEIDRELIVRNGYYYHFNALTDEFCKYEIAGNRLKPVSRLSLPGFRLENYEWLAADSLLLVGLDASSFAQAQYVLLDVAKMIVRSQGSLNIPYPREPFKSMSLGFVYRRNGLLFTGYSYHHPVGASDYTTSDTFYVAALGWPGMDVRHIDRDARSTYPGGINTVQSYAFTDEAGDFYFMTCPGIALGNRPDLPTAICRIKDDSMTLDKNYFLDLSDSEIANHGYGLWYLGKHKAIVRSERKDLFKGLGDHWSTPHFEFYVVDLLSQQVEKLALPLDKGTRKECVIVAGNRAYIAVNSTQEGNYIWIYDADTGALTKGLQLVGDTDYMLRIDVL
;
A
#
# COMPACT_ATOMS: atom_id res chain seq x y z
N MET A 1 51.71 40.15 -18.64
CA MET A 1 51.23 38.80 -18.97
C MET A 1 50.40 38.33 -17.79
N PHE A 2 49.07 38.54 -17.85
CA PHE A 2 48.13 38.18 -16.77
C PHE A 2 47.44 36.90 -17.21
N CYS A 3 47.68 35.81 -16.47
CA CYS A 3 46.88 34.59 -16.60
C CYS A 3 45.59 34.72 -15.80
N VAL A 4 44.47 34.78 -16.47
CA VAL A 4 43.11 34.64 -15.84
C VAL A 4 42.80 33.16 -15.76
N ALA A 5 42.83 32.62 -14.56
CA ALA A 5 42.36 31.26 -14.29
C ALA A 5 40.82 31.27 -14.26
N GLY A 6 40.22 30.74 -15.31
CA GLY A 6 38.77 30.52 -15.37
C GLY A 6 38.37 29.36 -14.50
N CYS A 7 37.69 29.61 -13.37
CA CYS A 7 37.01 28.62 -12.59
C CYS A 7 35.78 28.14 -13.38
N GLY A 8 35.92 27.00 -14.05
CA GLY A 8 34.77 26.31 -14.67
C GLY A 8 33.86 25.79 -13.59
N ARG A 9 32.65 26.38 -13.44
CA ARG A 9 31.55 25.78 -12.71
C ARG A 9 31.14 24.50 -13.43
N VAL A 10 31.48 23.36 -12.84
CA VAL A 10 30.89 22.08 -13.25
C VAL A 10 29.38 22.18 -12.94
N SER A 11 28.56 22.40 -13.95
CA SER A 11 27.12 22.28 -13.82
C SER A 11 26.82 20.81 -13.55
N ARG A 12 26.50 20.45 -12.31
CA ARG A 12 25.89 19.16 -12.02
C ARG A 12 24.57 19.14 -12.78
N SER A 13 24.46 18.29 -13.79
CA SER A 13 23.19 17.97 -14.41
C SER A 13 22.27 17.44 -13.32
N HIS A 14 21.24 18.19 -12.94
CA HIS A 14 20.21 17.71 -12.02
C HIS A 14 19.42 16.62 -12.75
N VAL A 15 19.73 15.36 -12.47
CA VAL A 15 18.85 14.24 -12.88
C VAL A 15 17.56 14.36 -12.09
N ALA A 16 16.44 14.38 -12.80
CA ALA A 16 15.12 14.45 -12.16
C ALA A 16 14.94 13.30 -11.16
N PRO A 17 14.32 13.54 -10.01
CA PRO A 17 14.03 12.48 -9.04
C PRO A 17 13.08 11.45 -9.65
N LYS A 18 13.31 10.18 -9.33
CA LYS A 18 12.48 9.05 -9.77
C LYS A 18 11.72 8.40 -8.64
N TYR A 19 12.17 8.59 -7.42
CA TYR A 19 11.66 7.90 -6.23
C TYR A 19 11.35 8.90 -5.13
N SER A 20 10.33 8.57 -4.36
CA SER A 20 9.95 9.25 -3.12
C SER A 20 10.10 8.30 -1.94
N ILE A 21 10.54 8.80 -0.80
CA ILE A 21 10.66 8.06 0.45
C ILE A 21 9.99 8.88 1.55
N TYR A 22 8.96 8.33 2.19
CA TYR A 22 8.31 8.93 3.34
C TYR A 22 8.94 8.39 4.63
N VAL A 23 9.45 9.29 5.47
CA VAL A 23 10.24 8.95 6.65
C VAL A 23 9.60 9.53 7.90
N LEU A 24 9.51 8.71 8.95
CA LEU A 24 9.29 9.16 10.32
C LEU A 24 10.63 9.30 11.03
N GLY A 25 10.88 10.45 11.64
CA GLY A 25 12.03 10.72 12.47
C GLY A 25 11.99 10.01 13.82
N LYS A 26 13.02 10.22 14.64
CA LYS A 26 13.19 9.57 15.94
C LYS A 26 12.57 10.37 17.08
N GLY A 27 12.20 9.67 18.14
CA GLY A 27 11.78 10.27 19.42
C GLY A 27 10.28 10.61 19.48
N ASN A 28 9.86 11.19 20.61
CA ASN A 28 8.45 11.46 20.89
C ASN A 28 7.88 12.62 20.06
N ASP A 29 8.73 13.59 19.70
CA ASP A 29 8.38 14.74 18.84
C ASP A 29 8.89 14.51 17.41
N ALA A 30 8.81 13.26 16.94
CA ALA A 30 9.31 12.84 15.64
C ALA A 30 8.70 13.67 14.52
N LYS A 31 9.56 14.23 13.68
CA LYS A 31 9.17 14.92 12.45
C LYS A 31 8.94 13.91 11.35
N GLU A 32 8.09 14.27 10.42
CA GLU A 32 7.87 13.50 9.21
C GLU A 32 8.51 14.22 8.01
N TYR A 33 9.06 13.44 7.08
CA TYR A 33 9.81 13.97 5.94
C TYR A 33 9.44 13.22 4.66
N VAL A 34 9.44 13.94 3.56
CA VAL A 34 9.43 13.35 2.22
C VAL A 34 10.77 13.65 1.56
N LEU A 35 11.48 12.59 1.15
CA LEU A 35 12.72 12.69 0.38
C LEU A 35 12.44 12.32 -1.07
N GLN A 36 13.14 12.97 -1.99
CA GLN A 36 13.15 12.60 -3.41
C GLN A 36 14.56 12.25 -3.84
N THR A 37 14.72 11.17 -4.61
CA THR A 37 16.01 10.72 -5.12
C THR A 37 15.90 10.18 -6.55
N SER A 38 16.99 10.26 -7.30
CA SER A 38 17.07 9.68 -8.65
C SER A 38 17.45 8.21 -8.66
N SER A 39 17.97 7.65 -7.55
CA SER A 39 18.38 6.25 -7.45
C SER A 39 18.19 5.71 -6.03
N LEU A 40 17.91 4.41 -5.95
CA LEU A 40 17.85 3.63 -4.72
C LEU A 40 19.05 2.64 -4.64
N ASP A 41 19.95 2.62 -5.63
CA ASP A 41 20.98 1.58 -5.77
C ASP A 41 22.13 1.72 -4.77
N ALA A 42 22.46 2.93 -4.35
CA ALA A 42 23.58 3.18 -3.45
C ALA A 42 23.51 4.57 -2.80
N GLY A 43 24.40 4.81 -1.85
CA GLY A 43 24.58 6.12 -1.23
C GLY A 43 23.96 6.22 0.16
N LYS A 44 23.94 7.46 0.67
CA LYS A 44 23.35 7.80 1.97
C LYS A 44 22.50 9.07 1.84
N LEU A 45 21.33 9.08 2.45
CA LEU A 45 20.47 10.25 2.59
C LEU A 45 20.11 10.45 4.05
N SER A 46 20.04 11.72 4.45
CA SER A 46 19.56 12.15 5.77
C SER A 46 18.34 13.03 5.59
N PRO A 47 17.23 12.75 6.29
CA PRO A 47 16.01 13.56 6.20
C PRO A 47 16.24 15.04 6.49
N GLU A 48 17.12 15.37 7.43
CA GLU A 48 17.37 16.75 7.85
C GLU A 48 18.05 17.60 6.77
N THR A 49 18.81 16.96 5.87
CA THR A 49 19.57 17.65 4.81
C THR A 49 19.01 17.50 3.43
N ALA A 50 18.30 16.41 3.15
CA ALA A 50 17.77 16.06 1.82
C ALA A 50 16.26 15.95 1.78
N GLY A 51 15.58 15.95 2.93
CA GLY A 51 14.15 15.81 3.06
C GLY A 51 13.42 17.15 3.13
N VAL A 52 12.16 17.11 2.78
CA VAL A 52 11.19 18.17 3.04
C VAL A 52 10.40 17.76 4.28
N ALA A 53 10.50 18.54 5.36
CA ALA A 53 9.65 18.34 6.53
C ALA A 53 8.19 18.59 6.14
N VAL A 54 7.30 17.68 6.53
CA VAL A 54 5.87 17.77 6.26
C VAL A 54 5.08 17.85 7.55
N ASN A 55 3.94 18.51 7.47
CA ASN A 55 3.00 18.54 8.57
C ASN A 55 2.00 17.38 8.42
N LYS A 56 1.89 16.53 9.43
CA LYS A 56 0.94 15.40 9.46
C LYS A 56 -0.52 15.82 9.35
N ASP A 57 -0.85 17.09 9.60
CA ASP A 57 -2.19 17.63 9.38
C ASP A 57 -2.43 17.95 7.89
N GLU A 58 -1.39 18.00 7.06
CA GLU A 58 -1.49 18.21 5.62
C GLU A 58 -1.37 16.91 4.84
N ILE A 59 -0.34 16.11 5.13
CA ILE A 59 -0.14 14.78 4.55
C ILE A 59 0.42 13.81 5.60
N ASP A 60 0.10 12.56 5.45
CA ASP A 60 0.70 11.46 6.18
C ASP A 60 1.09 10.32 5.23
N ARG A 61 1.43 9.14 5.77
CA ARG A 61 1.79 7.96 4.96
C ARG A 61 0.66 7.40 4.09
N GLU A 62 -0.57 7.85 4.28
CA GLU A 62 -1.74 7.43 3.49
C GLU A 62 -1.83 8.21 2.17
N LEU A 63 -0.71 8.31 1.48
CA LEU A 63 -0.56 9.02 0.22
C LEU A 63 -0.88 8.15 -0.98
N ILE A 64 -1.28 8.81 -2.07
CA ILE A 64 -1.26 8.28 -3.43
C ILE A 64 -0.21 9.08 -4.19
N VAL A 65 0.84 8.41 -4.66
CA VAL A 65 1.97 9.08 -5.35
C VAL A 65 1.93 8.74 -6.84
N ARG A 66 1.96 9.75 -7.71
CA ARG A 66 2.01 9.55 -9.16
C ARG A 66 2.47 10.80 -9.90
N ASN A 67 3.33 10.62 -10.90
CA ASN A 67 3.79 11.68 -11.82
C ASN A 67 4.34 12.91 -11.09
N GLY A 68 5.08 12.71 -10.00
CA GLY A 68 5.67 13.78 -9.19
C GLY A 68 4.71 14.50 -8.25
N TYR A 69 3.46 14.07 -8.19
CA TYR A 69 2.45 14.60 -7.28
C TYR A 69 2.14 13.66 -6.14
N TYR A 70 1.73 14.28 -5.02
CA TYR A 70 1.27 13.60 -3.81
C TYR A 70 -0.19 13.94 -3.61
N TYR A 71 -1.04 12.93 -3.56
CA TYR A 71 -2.47 13.09 -3.31
C TYR A 71 -2.77 12.53 -1.93
N HIS A 72 -3.58 13.25 -1.17
CA HIS A 72 -3.95 12.86 0.19
C HIS A 72 -5.39 13.23 0.47
N PHE A 73 -6.13 12.30 1.09
CA PHE A 73 -7.46 12.57 1.61
C PHE A 73 -7.36 12.95 3.09
N ASN A 74 -7.61 14.22 3.38
CA ASN A 74 -7.62 14.71 4.75
C ASN A 74 -9.00 14.44 5.38
N ALA A 75 -9.07 13.44 6.27
CA ALA A 75 -10.30 13.02 6.93
C ALA A 75 -10.85 14.03 7.96
N LEU A 76 -10.05 15.04 8.36
CA LEU A 76 -10.50 16.09 9.28
C LEU A 76 -11.25 17.21 8.56
N THR A 77 -10.89 17.47 7.30
CA THR A 77 -11.48 18.56 6.49
C THR A 77 -12.38 18.05 5.36
N ASP A 78 -12.45 16.73 5.15
CA ASP A 78 -13.13 16.07 4.03
C ASP A 78 -12.63 16.60 2.66
N GLU A 79 -11.32 16.86 2.56
CA GLU A 79 -10.68 17.37 1.35
C GLU A 79 -9.75 16.33 0.73
N PHE A 80 -9.85 16.14 -0.58
CA PHE A 80 -8.85 15.44 -1.38
C PHE A 80 -7.89 16.47 -1.98
N CYS A 81 -6.64 16.43 -1.54
CA CYS A 81 -5.64 17.44 -1.86
C CYS A 81 -4.58 16.88 -2.80
N LYS A 82 -4.06 17.74 -3.68
CA LYS A 82 -2.93 17.48 -4.57
C LYS A 82 -1.78 18.40 -4.18
N TYR A 83 -0.60 17.82 -3.97
CA TYR A 83 0.63 18.52 -3.60
C TYR A 83 1.76 18.20 -4.57
N GLU A 84 2.74 19.11 -4.60
CA GLU A 84 4.05 18.90 -5.23
C GLU A 84 5.18 19.31 -4.28
N ILE A 85 6.38 18.78 -4.50
CA ILE A 85 7.58 19.31 -3.85
C ILE A 85 8.24 20.28 -4.85
N ALA A 86 8.23 21.56 -4.48
CA ALA A 86 8.84 22.61 -5.27
C ALA A 86 9.85 23.39 -4.41
N GLY A 87 11.11 23.37 -4.84
CA GLY A 87 12.23 23.77 -4.00
C GLY A 87 12.37 22.82 -2.80
N ASN A 88 12.41 23.36 -1.58
CA ASN A 88 12.52 22.58 -0.35
C ASN A 88 11.22 22.65 0.48
N ARG A 89 10.06 22.60 -0.18
CA ARG A 89 8.74 22.70 0.48
C ARG A 89 7.70 21.85 -0.22
N LEU A 90 6.83 21.25 0.58
CA LEU A 90 5.56 20.71 0.11
C LEU A 90 4.62 21.89 -0.20
N LYS A 91 4.05 21.93 -1.40
CA LYS A 91 3.15 22.99 -1.84
C LYS A 91 1.81 22.42 -2.26
N PRO A 92 0.69 22.95 -1.76
CA PRO A 92 -0.61 22.58 -2.27
C PRO A 92 -0.76 23.11 -3.71
N VAL A 93 -1.19 22.22 -4.60
CA VAL A 93 -1.51 22.54 -6.01
C VAL A 93 -2.99 22.79 -6.16
N SER A 94 -3.83 21.93 -5.56
CA SER A 94 -5.28 22.02 -5.63
C SER A 94 -5.95 21.22 -4.53
N ARG A 95 -7.22 21.55 -4.24
CA ARG A 95 -8.06 20.87 -3.26
C ARG A 95 -9.43 20.62 -3.84
N LEU A 96 -10.07 19.55 -3.38
CA LEU A 96 -11.42 19.17 -3.77
C LEU A 96 -12.17 18.65 -2.53
N SER A 97 -13.31 19.26 -2.22
CA SER A 97 -14.14 18.84 -1.10
C SER A 97 -14.94 17.58 -1.46
N LEU A 98 -14.89 16.57 -0.59
CA LEU A 98 -15.61 15.30 -0.68
C LEU A 98 -16.35 15.02 0.63
N PRO A 99 -17.35 15.83 1.01
CA PRO A 99 -18.02 15.73 2.30
C PRO A 99 -18.73 14.40 2.45
N GLY A 100 -18.61 13.80 3.64
CA GLY A 100 -19.25 12.54 3.95
C GLY A 100 -18.63 11.31 3.32
N PHE A 101 -17.45 11.42 2.69
CA PHE A 101 -16.68 10.32 2.10
C PHE A 101 -15.51 9.93 3.01
N ARG A 102 -15.21 8.64 3.12
CA ARG A 102 -14.00 8.09 3.74
C ARG A 102 -13.29 7.20 2.76
N LEU A 103 -12.08 7.58 2.39
CA LEU A 103 -11.26 6.83 1.44
C LEU A 103 -10.80 5.49 2.05
N GLU A 104 -11.02 4.40 1.31
CA GLU A 104 -10.53 3.05 1.65
C GLU A 104 -9.49 2.58 0.63
N ASN A 105 -9.81 2.71 -0.66
CA ASN A 105 -8.97 2.21 -1.75
C ASN A 105 -9.06 3.10 -2.99
N TYR A 106 -8.17 2.88 -3.94
CA TYR A 106 -8.16 3.62 -5.20
C TYR A 106 -7.63 2.78 -6.36
N GLU A 107 -7.96 3.22 -7.57
CA GLU A 107 -7.41 2.67 -8.80
C GLU A 107 -7.22 3.77 -9.86
N TRP A 108 -6.06 3.74 -10.53
CA TRP A 108 -5.80 4.59 -11.68
C TRP A 108 -6.39 3.97 -12.94
N LEU A 109 -7.44 4.58 -13.48
CA LEU A 109 -8.09 4.11 -14.72
C LEU A 109 -7.40 4.64 -15.97
N ALA A 110 -6.69 5.76 -15.87
CA ALA A 110 -5.87 6.40 -16.89
C ALA A 110 -4.87 7.36 -16.24
N ALA A 111 -4.04 8.06 -17.04
CA ALA A 111 -3.03 8.99 -16.53
C ALA A 111 -3.64 10.06 -15.61
N ASP A 112 -4.80 10.61 -15.96
CA ASP A 112 -5.48 11.68 -15.24
C ASP A 112 -6.84 11.25 -14.64
N SER A 113 -7.13 9.95 -14.65
CA SER A 113 -8.41 9.42 -14.18
C SER A 113 -8.18 8.52 -12.98
N LEU A 114 -8.57 8.99 -11.80
CA LEU A 114 -8.43 8.29 -10.52
C LEU A 114 -9.81 7.92 -9.99
N LEU A 115 -10.02 6.64 -9.76
CA LEU A 115 -11.17 6.12 -9.04
C LEU A 115 -10.81 5.99 -7.57
N LEU A 116 -11.55 6.68 -6.71
CA LEU A 116 -11.55 6.47 -5.28
C LEU A 116 -12.74 5.62 -4.90
N VAL A 117 -12.56 4.64 -4.01
CA VAL A 117 -13.64 3.93 -3.36
C VAL A 117 -13.52 4.07 -1.86
N GLY A 118 -14.65 4.12 -1.20
CA GLY A 118 -14.67 4.37 0.23
C GLY A 118 -16.06 4.16 0.82
N LEU A 119 -16.26 4.72 1.99
CA LEU A 119 -17.46 4.52 2.79
C LEU A 119 -18.13 5.85 3.11
N ASP A 120 -19.42 5.79 3.38
CA ASP A 120 -20.13 6.86 4.07
C ASP A 120 -19.49 7.15 5.43
N ALA A 121 -19.11 8.39 5.68
CA ALA A 121 -18.36 8.80 6.87
C ALA A 121 -19.17 8.71 8.17
N SER A 122 -20.51 8.68 8.08
CA SER A 122 -21.38 8.68 9.27
C SER A 122 -21.63 7.28 9.82
N SER A 123 -21.72 6.29 8.94
CA SER A 123 -22.10 4.93 9.31
C SER A 123 -21.04 3.87 9.05
N PHE A 124 -20.12 4.13 8.10
CA PHE A 124 -19.18 3.13 7.57
C PHE A 124 -19.88 1.86 7.04
N ALA A 125 -21.14 1.98 6.65
CA ALA A 125 -21.98 0.85 6.23
C ALA A 125 -22.35 0.89 4.75
N GLN A 126 -22.16 2.04 4.09
CA GLN A 126 -22.47 2.22 2.66
C GLN A 126 -21.20 2.48 1.87
N ALA A 127 -20.94 1.61 0.91
CA ALA A 127 -19.83 1.77 -0.02
C ALA A 127 -20.15 2.84 -1.09
N GLN A 128 -19.18 3.68 -1.37
CA GLN A 128 -19.27 4.81 -2.30
C GLN A 128 -18.06 4.84 -3.24
N TYR A 129 -18.23 5.53 -4.37
CA TYR A 129 -17.14 5.83 -5.29
C TYR A 129 -17.12 7.31 -5.68
N VAL A 130 -15.93 7.79 -6.02
CA VAL A 130 -15.69 9.10 -6.62
C VAL A 130 -14.70 8.93 -7.76
N LEU A 131 -15.11 9.27 -8.99
CA LEU A 131 -14.23 9.30 -10.16
C LEU A 131 -13.73 10.71 -10.39
N LEU A 132 -12.42 10.89 -10.35
CA LEU A 132 -11.75 12.18 -10.45
C LEU A 132 -11.04 12.36 -11.80
N ASP A 133 -11.05 13.59 -12.29
CA ASP A 133 -10.06 14.13 -13.22
C ASP A 133 -9.00 14.86 -12.39
N VAL A 134 -7.84 14.24 -12.17
CA VAL A 134 -6.80 14.78 -11.29
C VAL A 134 -5.95 15.86 -11.98
N ALA A 135 -6.03 16.00 -13.31
CA ALA A 135 -5.40 17.13 -14.00
C ALA A 135 -6.15 18.43 -13.70
N LYS A 136 -7.48 18.36 -13.68
CA LYS A 136 -8.35 19.50 -13.40
C LYS A 136 -8.78 19.60 -11.94
N MET A 137 -8.57 18.55 -11.14
CA MET A 137 -9.07 18.40 -9.78
C MET A 137 -10.57 18.63 -9.68
N ILE A 138 -11.36 17.85 -10.44
CA ILE A 138 -12.83 17.86 -10.44
C ILE A 138 -13.39 16.46 -10.32
N VAL A 139 -14.57 16.33 -9.74
CA VAL A 139 -15.38 15.11 -9.76
C VAL A 139 -16.01 14.94 -11.13
N ARG A 140 -15.77 13.81 -11.81
CA ARG A 140 -16.45 13.41 -13.05
C ARG A 140 -17.77 12.70 -12.77
N SER A 141 -17.77 11.82 -11.81
CA SER A 141 -18.95 11.13 -11.30
C SER A 141 -18.72 10.63 -9.89
N GLN A 142 -19.79 10.46 -9.13
CA GLN A 142 -19.76 9.88 -7.80
C GLN A 142 -21.12 9.21 -7.49
N GLY A 143 -21.12 8.30 -6.55
CA GLY A 143 -22.34 7.59 -6.15
C GLY A 143 -22.07 6.38 -5.25
N SER A 144 -23.07 5.56 -5.07
CA SER A 144 -22.96 4.33 -4.28
C SER A 144 -22.42 3.18 -5.13
N LEU A 145 -21.57 2.36 -4.53
CA LEU A 145 -21.37 0.98 -4.96
C LEU A 145 -22.53 0.17 -4.44
N ASN A 146 -23.32 -0.44 -5.33
CA ASN A 146 -24.60 -1.10 -4.94
C ASN A 146 -24.38 -2.47 -4.29
N ILE A 147 -23.38 -2.60 -3.43
CA ILE A 147 -23.13 -3.82 -2.64
C ILE A 147 -24.02 -3.84 -1.39
N PRO A 148 -24.33 -5.05 -0.84
CA PRO A 148 -25.21 -5.17 0.30
C PRO A 148 -24.68 -4.48 1.56
N TYR A 149 -25.59 -3.88 2.31
CA TYR A 149 -25.28 -3.33 3.64
C TYR A 149 -24.94 -4.45 4.64
N PRO A 150 -24.15 -4.13 5.69
CA PRO A 150 -23.95 -5.02 6.82
C PRO A 150 -25.30 -5.40 7.45
N ARG A 151 -25.37 -6.63 7.99
CA ARG A 151 -26.54 -7.12 8.76
C ARG A 151 -26.06 -7.51 10.15
N GLU A 152 -26.93 -7.37 11.15
CA GLU A 152 -26.60 -7.77 12.52
C GLU A 152 -25.95 -9.16 12.57
N PRO A 153 -24.87 -9.32 13.36
CA PRO A 153 -24.33 -8.38 14.36
C PRO A 153 -23.36 -7.32 13.79
N PHE A 154 -23.09 -7.34 12.47
CA PHE A 154 -22.16 -6.43 11.82
C PHE A 154 -22.80 -5.06 11.59
N LYS A 155 -22.03 -3.98 11.76
CA LYS A 155 -22.52 -2.60 11.66
C LYS A 155 -21.76 -1.74 10.67
N SER A 156 -20.57 -2.16 10.28
CA SER A 156 -19.72 -1.46 9.32
C SER A 156 -19.06 -2.43 8.36
N MET A 157 -18.35 -1.91 7.37
CA MET A 157 -17.60 -2.69 6.40
C MET A 157 -16.25 -2.03 6.10
N SER A 158 -15.36 -2.75 5.43
CA SER A 158 -14.17 -2.22 4.76
C SER A 158 -14.12 -2.70 3.32
N LEU A 159 -13.56 -1.86 2.43
CA LEU A 159 -13.27 -2.16 1.04
C LEU A 159 -11.77 -2.43 0.91
N GLY A 160 -11.38 -3.68 0.73
CA GLY A 160 -9.98 -4.10 0.76
C GLY A 160 -9.24 -3.98 -0.57
N PHE A 161 -9.95 -3.96 -1.70
CA PHE A 161 -9.41 -3.65 -3.02
C PHE A 161 -10.49 -3.11 -3.96
N VAL A 162 -10.04 -2.45 -5.02
CA VAL A 162 -10.83 -2.12 -6.20
C VAL A 162 -10.01 -2.45 -7.44
N TYR A 163 -10.65 -3.02 -8.47
CA TYR A 163 -10.01 -3.42 -9.71
C TYR A 163 -10.98 -3.35 -10.88
N ARG A 164 -10.61 -2.64 -11.95
CA ARG A 164 -11.46 -2.48 -13.13
C ARG A 164 -10.93 -3.27 -14.33
N ARG A 165 -11.79 -4.08 -14.95
CA ARG A 165 -11.47 -4.86 -16.13
C ARG A 165 -12.72 -5.14 -16.97
N ASN A 166 -12.61 -5.02 -18.31
CA ASN A 166 -13.60 -5.50 -19.29
C ASN A 166 -15.05 -5.05 -19.01
N GLY A 167 -15.26 -3.78 -18.63
CA GLY A 167 -16.59 -3.26 -18.30
C GLY A 167 -17.15 -3.71 -16.95
N LEU A 168 -16.32 -4.32 -16.11
CA LEU A 168 -16.63 -4.68 -14.73
C LEU A 168 -15.73 -3.91 -13.77
N LEU A 169 -16.25 -3.63 -12.58
CA LEU A 169 -15.52 -3.17 -11.41
C LEU A 169 -15.61 -4.24 -10.34
N PHE A 170 -14.48 -4.77 -9.92
CA PHE A 170 -14.40 -5.71 -8.80
C PHE A 170 -14.06 -4.96 -7.52
N THR A 171 -14.68 -5.35 -6.41
CA THR A 171 -14.32 -4.89 -5.08
C THR A 171 -14.40 -6.02 -4.07
N GLY A 172 -13.35 -6.16 -3.26
CA GLY A 172 -13.32 -7.07 -2.13
C GLY A 172 -13.77 -6.34 -0.88
N TYR A 173 -14.60 -6.96 -0.05
CA TYR A 173 -15.09 -6.34 1.18
C TYR A 173 -15.36 -7.35 2.28
N SER A 174 -15.39 -6.86 3.52
CA SER A 174 -15.79 -7.59 4.72
C SER A 174 -16.63 -6.74 5.62
N TYR A 175 -17.41 -7.39 6.50
CA TYR A 175 -18.20 -6.72 7.52
C TYR A 175 -17.52 -6.77 8.88
N HIS A 176 -17.74 -5.72 9.69
CA HIS A 176 -17.14 -5.59 11.01
C HIS A 176 -18.17 -5.52 12.10
N HIS A 177 -17.84 -6.15 13.22
CA HIS A 177 -18.56 -6.10 14.48
C HIS A 177 -17.73 -5.34 15.51
N PRO A 178 -18.26 -4.24 16.10
CA PRO A 178 -17.56 -3.54 17.17
C PRO A 178 -17.53 -4.42 18.43
N VAL A 179 -16.35 -4.53 19.06
CA VAL A 179 -16.13 -5.26 20.32
C VAL A 179 -15.81 -4.36 21.49
N GLY A 180 -15.57 -3.06 21.23
CA GLY A 180 -15.28 -2.03 22.22
C GLY A 180 -15.34 -0.65 21.60
N ALA A 181 -14.99 0.38 22.38
CA ALA A 181 -15.09 1.78 21.94
C ALA A 181 -14.18 2.10 20.73
N SER A 182 -13.06 1.39 20.59
CA SER A 182 -12.07 1.60 19.53
C SER A 182 -11.58 0.28 18.94
N ASP A 183 -12.29 -0.81 19.13
CA ASP A 183 -11.90 -2.13 18.68
C ASP A 183 -13.02 -2.83 17.93
N TYR A 184 -12.66 -3.72 17.02
CA TYR A 184 -13.58 -4.47 16.19
C TYR A 184 -13.02 -5.85 15.86
N THR A 185 -13.89 -6.74 15.43
CA THR A 185 -13.54 -7.99 14.76
C THR A 185 -14.25 -8.08 13.40
N THR A 186 -13.61 -8.74 12.45
CA THR A 186 -14.15 -8.92 11.10
C THR A 186 -14.98 -10.21 11.02
N SER A 187 -15.95 -10.26 10.12
CA SER A 187 -16.69 -11.49 9.80
C SER A 187 -15.71 -12.61 9.41
N ASP A 188 -16.12 -13.86 9.61
CA ASP A 188 -15.37 -15.05 9.16
C ASP A 188 -15.38 -15.26 7.64
N THR A 189 -16.05 -14.38 6.92
CA THR A 189 -16.29 -14.49 5.48
C THR A 189 -15.94 -13.17 4.81
N PHE A 190 -15.18 -13.23 3.74
CA PHE A 190 -15.04 -12.11 2.82
C PHE A 190 -15.92 -12.26 1.59
N TYR A 191 -16.16 -11.14 0.92
CA TYR A 191 -16.96 -11.05 -0.28
C TYR A 191 -16.20 -10.37 -1.41
N VAL A 192 -16.51 -10.78 -2.65
CA VAL A 192 -16.05 -10.11 -3.86
C VAL A 192 -17.26 -9.80 -4.73
N ALA A 193 -17.52 -8.53 -4.98
CA ALA A 193 -18.56 -8.09 -5.89
C ALA A 193 -17.97 -7.75 -7.26
N ALA A 194 -18.60 -8.23 -8.33
CA ALA A 194 -18.43 -7.78 -9.70
C ALA A 194 -19.59 -6.85 -10.06
N LEU A 195 -19.30 -5.59 -10.33
CA LEU A 195 -20.26 -4.54 -10.65
C LEU A 195 -20.13 -4.16 -12.13
N GLY A 196 -21.25 -3.85 -12.80
CA GLY A 196 -21.23 -3.32 -14.15
C GLY A 196 -20.67 -1.90 -14.17
N TRP A 197 -19.59 -1.64 -14.90
CA TRP A 197 -19.02 -0.31 -15.05
C TRP A 197 -19.58 0.40 -16.27
N PRO A 198 -19.99 1.69 -16.19
CA PRO A 198 -19.92 2.60 -15.04
C PRO A 198 -21.20 2.64 -14.18
N GLY A 199 -22.21 1.82 -14.43
CA GLY A 199 -23.54 1.87 -13.80
C GLY A 199 -23.58 1.37 -12.37
N MET A 200 -22.55 0.66 -11.89
CA MET A 200 -22.40 0.11 -10.53
C MET A 200 -23.49 -0.87 -10.14
N ASP A 201 -24.22 -1.46 -11.10
CA ASP A 201 -25.18 -2.52 -10.83
C ASP A 201 -24.46 -3.84 -10.52
N VAL A 202 -24.92 -4.55 -9.51
CA VAL A 202 -24.36 -5.84 -9.10
C VAL A 202 -24.60 -6.88 -10.19
N ARG A 203 -23.53 -7.45 -10.72
CA ARG A 203 -23.55 -8.58 -11.68
C ARG A 203 -23.39 -9.90 -10.97
N HIS A 204 -22.49 -9.96 -9.99
CA HIS A 204 -22.23 -11.14 -9.20
C HIS A 204 -21.62 -10.79 -7.85
N ILE A 205 -21.88 -11.63 -6.84
CA ILE A 205 -21.19 -11.56 -5.54
C ILE A 205 -20.76 -12.97 -5.16
N ASP A 206 -19.44 -13.13 -5.02
CA ASP A 206 -18.84 -14.31 -4.40
C ASP A 206 -18.60 -14.11 -2.92
N ARG A 207 -18.50 -15.23 -2.20
CA ARG A 207 -18.08 -15.27 -0.80
C ARG A 207 -17.10 -16.41 -0.57
N ASP A 208 -16.23 -16.24 0.41
CA ASP A 208 -15.34 -17.30 0.87
C ASP A 208 -15.13 -17.19 2.39
N ALA A 209 -15.32 -18.30 3.09
CA ALA A 209 -15.20 -18.41 4.54
C ALA A 209 -13.90 -19.08 4.98
N ARG A 210 -12.97 -19.35 4.04
CA ARG A 210 -11.65 -19.88 4.38
C ARG A 210 -10.73 -18.82 4.99
N SER A 211 -11.04 -17.54 4.77
CA SER A 211 -10.34 -16.39 5.31
C SER A 211 -11.25 -15.15 5.35
N THR A 212 -10.68 -14.00 5.75
CA THR A 212 -11.41 -12.72 5.81
C THR A 212 -10.52 -11.54 5.44
N TYR A 213 -11.11 -10.33 5.35
CA TYR A 213 -10.45 -9.06 5.08
C TYR A 213 -9.65 -9.10 3.75
N PRO A 214 -10.33 -9.14 2.59
CA PRO A 214 -9.71 -9.32 1.28
C PRO A 214 -9.02 -8.03 0.83
N GLY A 215 -7.73 -8.08 0.54
CA GLY A 215 -6.92 -6.90 0.34
C GLY A 215 -6.60 -6.21 1.66
N GLY A 216 -6.40 -4.90 1.61
CA GLY A 216 -6.01 -4.14 2.78
C GLY A 216 -6.26 -2.64 2.61
N ILE A 217 -5.51 -1.81 3.30
CA ILE A 217 -5.57 -0.35 3.15
C ILE A 217 -4.64 0.04 2.01
N ASN A 218 -5.16 0.13 0.79
CA ASN A 218 -4.39 0.27 -0.45
C ASN A 218 -3.61 1.60 -0.54
N THR A 219 -4.04 2.65 0.15
CA THR A 219 -3.27 3.89 0.25
C THR A 219 -2.00 3.76 1.10
N VAL A 220 -1.90 2.71 1.90
CA VAL A 220 -0.78 2.48 2.84
C VAL A 220 0.20 1.45 2.33
N GLN A 221 -0.26 0.36 1.70
CA GLN A 221 0.60 -0.68 1.14
C GLN A 221 -0.14 -1.55 0.12
N SER A 222 0.61 -2.27 -0.72
CA SER A 222 0.07 -3.14 -1.75
C SER A 222 -0.38 -4.48 -1.20
N TYR A 223 -1.56 -4.95 -1.65
CA TYR A 223 -2.15 -6.24 -1.30
C TYR A 223 -2.69 -7.01 -2.51
N ALA A 224 -2.63 -6.41 -3.70
CA ALA A 224 -3.19 -6.99 -4.90
C ALA A 224 -2.39 -6.58 -6.13
N PHE A 225 -2.47 -7.39 -7.18
CA PHE A 225 -1.84 -7.12 -8.48
C PHE A 225 -2.53 -7.92 -9.59
N THR A 226 -2.20 -7.58 -10.83
CA THR A 226 -2.56 -8.37 -12.03
C THR A 226 -1.28 -8.93 -12.63
N ASP A 227 -1.28 -10.23 -13.00
CA ASP A 227 -0.16 -10.87 -13.68
C ASP A 227 -0.17 -10.65 -15.20
N GLU A 228 0.79 -11.25 -15.92
CA GLU A 228 0.93 -11.11 -17.37
C GLU A 228 -0.21 -11.80 -18.15
N ALA A 229 -0.91 -12.76 -17.53
CA ALA A 229 -2.09 -13.43 -18.10
C ALA A 229 -3.38 -12.61 -17.92
N GLY A 230 -3.33 -11.54 -17.12
CA GLY A 230 -4.49 -10.73 -16.74
C GLY A 230 -5.23 -11.27 -15.52
N ASP A 231 -4.76 -12.33 -14.89
CA ASP A 231 -5.32 -12.85 -13.66
C ASP A 231 -5.07 -11.87 -12.52
N PHE A 232 -6.11 -11.54 -11.77
CA PHE A 232 -6.04 -10.64 -10.61
C PHE A 232 -5.88 -11.43 -9.32
N TYR A 233 -4.82 -11.13 -8.59
CA TYR A 233 -4.50 -11.75 -7.30
C TYR A 233 -4.65 -10.74 -6.18
N PHE A 234 -5.15 -11.19 -5.04
CA PHE A 234 -5.22 -10.40 -3.81
C PHE A 234 -4.94 -11.26 -2.58
N MET A 235 -4.34 -10.62 -1.57
CA MET A 235 -4.09 -11.24 -0.27
C MET A 235 -5.27 -10.99 0.67
N THR A 236 -5.64 -11.98 1.49
CA THR A 236 -6.50 -11.78 2.65
C THR A 236 -5.66 -11.39 3.86
N CYS A 237 -6.17 -10.51 4.71
CA CYS A 237 -5.42 -9.91 5.82
C CYS A 237 -6.14 -10.05 7.16
N PRO A 238 -6.35 -11.27 7.68
CA PRO A 238 -7.08 -11.49 8.93
C PRO A 238 -6.29 -11.08 10.18
N GLY A 239 -4.99 -10.83 10.07
CA GLY A 239 -4.09 -10.55 11.18
C GLY A 239 -4.43 -9.32 12.01
N ILE A 240 -3.63 -9.08 13.07
CA ILE A 240 -3.77 -7.95 14.00
C ILE A 240 -3.66 -6.60 13.27
N ALA A 241 -4.44 -5.62 13.70
CA ALA A 241 -4.53 -4.26 13.12
C ALA A 241 -5.09 -4.19 11.67
N LEU A 242 -5.60 -5.30 11.15
CA LEU A 242 -6.32 -5.42 9.88
C LEU A 242 -7.66 -6.11 10.13
N GLY A 243 -7.80 -7.42 9.86
CA GLY A 243 -9.04 -8.15 10.11
C GLY A 243 -9.35 -8.44 11.57
N ASN A 244 -8.36 -8.44 12.44
CA ASN A 244 -8.46 -8.81 13.86
C ASN A 244 -9.10 -10.19 14.07
N ARG A 245 -8.81 -11.13 13.15
CA ARG A 245 -9.23 -12.54 13.17
C ARG A 245 -8.02 -13.45 12.97
N PRO A 246 -7.07 -13.43 13.94
CA PRO A 246 -5.82 -14.20 13.83
C PRO A 246 -6.04 -15.72 13.90
N ASP A 247 -7.27 -16.16 14.11
CA ASP A 247 -7.72 -17.55 14.03
C ASP A 247 -7.93 -18.05 12.59
N LEU A 248 -8.04 -17.14 11.62
CA LEU A 248 -8.16 -17.46 10.20
C LEU A 248 -6.83 -17.28 9.46
N PRO A 249 -6.58 -18.05 8.39
CA PRO A 249 -5.31 -17.94 7.65
C PRO A 249 -5.22 -16.70 6.78
N THR A 250 -4.02 -16.15 6.60
CA THR A 250 -3.70 -15.29 5.47
C THR A 250 -3.53 -16.14 4.22
N ALA A 251 -4.18 -15.77 3.13
CA ALA A 251 -4.08 -16.47 1.85
C ALA A 251 -3.99 -15.53 0.67
N ILE A 252 -3.48 -16.02 -0.47
CA ILE A 252 -3.59 -15.36 -1.76
C ILE A 252 -4.72 -16.02 -2.54
N CYS A 253 -5.67 -15.22 -3.00
CA CYS A 253 -6.81 -15.61 -3.82
C CYS A 253 -6.68 -15.04 -5.23
N ARG A 254 -7.46 -15.58 -6.19
CA ARG A 254 -7.39 -15.20 -7.59
C ARG A 254 -8.76 -15.00 -8.24
N ILE A 255 -8.83 -14.06 -9.18
CA ILE A 255 -9.91 -13.92 -10.15
C ILE A 255 -9.28 -14.05 -11.54
N LYS A 256 -9.64 -15.07 -12.33
CA LYS A 256 -9.09 -15.27 -13.68
C LYS A 256 -9.52 -14.16 -14.64
N ASP A 257 -8.70 -13.86 -15.64
CA ASP A 257 -8.95 -12.77 -16.60
C ASP A 257 -10.30 -12.91 -17.35
N ASP A 258 -10.70 -14.12 -17.69
CA ASP A 258 -11.95 -14.42 -18.38
C ASP A 258 -13.17 -14.59 -17.46
N SER A 259 -13.01 -14.40 -16.13
CA SER A 259 -14.04 -14.70 -15.12
C SER A 259 -14.51 -13.45 -14.41
N MET A 260 -15.79 -13.43 -14.02
CA MET A 260 -16.33 -12.48 -13.05
C MET A 260 -16.45 -13.08 -11.64
N THR A 261 -15.96 -14.30 -11.42
CA THR A 261 -16.08 -15.05 -10.17
C THR A 261 -14.72 -15.37 -9.58
N LEU A 262 -14.71 -15.57 -8.26
CA LEU A 262 -13.54 -16.07 -7.54
C LEU A 262 -13.13 -17.46 -8.05
N ASP A 263 -11.84 -17.68 -8.30
CA ASP A 263 -11.32 -19.00 -8.59
C ASP A 263 -11.29 -19.85 -7.31
N LYS A 264 -12.34 -20.63 -7.07
CA LYS A 264 -12.47 -21.47 -5.88
C LYS A 264 -11.41 -22.59 -5.77
N ASN A 265 -10.74 -22.90 -6.90
CA ASN A 265 -9.67 -23.91 -6.95
C ASN A 265 -8.29 -23.31 -6.62
N TYR A 266 -8.19 -21.98 -6.52
CA TYR A 266 -6.96 -21.30 -6.15
C TYR A 266 -7.11 -20.66 -4.76
N PHE A 267 -6.33 -21.16 -3.83
CA PHE A 267 -6.22 -20.63 -2.47
C PHE A 267 -4.84 -21.00 -1.94
N LEU A 268 -3.91 -20.06 -2.00
CA LEU A 268 -2.57 -20.26 -1.48
C LEU A 268 -2.55 -19.84 -0.01
N ASP A 269 -2.66 -20.81 0.87
CA ASP A 269 -2.62 -20.62 2.33
C ASP A 269 -1.19 -20.30 2.78
N LEU A 270 -0.93 -19.02 3.06
CA LEU A 270 0.38 -18.58 3.54
C LEU A 270 0.60 -18.98 5.00
N SER A 271 -0.45 -19.02 5.79
CA SER A 271 -0.36 -19.35 7.21
C SER A 271 -0.08 -20.85 7.47
N ASP A 272 -0.47 -21.72 6.52
CA ASP A 272 -0.16 -23.18 6.55
C ASP A 272 1.11 -23.52 5.72
N SER A 273 1.76 -22.52 5.13
CA SER A 273 3.04 -22.68 4.43
C SER A 273 4.24 -22.60 5.40
N GLU A 274 5.47 -22.60 4.85
CA GLU A 274 6.70 -22.34 5.61
C GLU A 274 6.72 -20.97 6.32
N ILE A 275 5.85 -20.04 5.92
CA ILE A 275 5.67 -18.75 6.60
C ILE A 275 5.10 -18.95 8.01
N ALA A 276 4.10 -19.80 8.18
CA ALA A 276 3.43 -20.14 9.44
C ALA A 276 2.92 -18.95 10.26
N ASN A 277 2.68 -17.82 9.60
CA ASN A 277 2.30 -16.53 10.19
C ASN A 277 1.39 -15.74 9.24
N HIS A 278 0.89 -14.56 9.69
CA HIS A 278 0.10 -13.67 8.87
C HIS A 278 0.95 -12.82 7.93
N GLY A 279 0.41 -12.53 6.73
CA GLY A 279 1.00 -11.63 5.76
C GLY A 279 0.51 -10.18 5.90
N TYR A 280 1.41 -9.23 5.61
CA TYR A 280 1.17 -7.79 5.67
C TYR A 280 1.78 -7.09 4.46
N GLY A 281 1.36 -7.50 3.27
CA GLY A 281 1.75 -6.90 1.99
C GLY A 281 2.13 -7.92 0.94
N LEU A 282 1.84 -7.56 -0.32
CA LEU A 282 2.00 -8.43 -1.47
C LEU A 282 2.44 -7.59 -2.68
N TRP A 283 3.58 -7.92 -3.29
CA TRP A 283 4.16 -7.20 -4.43
C TRP A 283 4.60 -8.16 -5.53
N TYR A 284 4.10 -7.96 -6.73
CA TYR A 284 4.37 -8.83 -7.87
C TYR A 284 5.76 -8.59 -8.45
N LEU A 285 6.55 -9.65 -8.62
CA LEU A 285 7.89 -9.63 -9.21
C LEU A 285 7.93 -9.93 -10.71
N GLY A 286 6.80 -10.36 -11.28
CA GLY A 286 6.75 -10.99 -12.60
C GLY A 286 7.03 -12.50 -12.57
N LYS A 287 6.78 -13.18 -13.70
CA LYS A 287 7.05 -14.62 -13.86
C LYS A 287 6.41 -15.49 -12.77
N HIS A 288 5.18 -15.16 -12.40
CA HIS A 288 4.39 -15.83 -11.37
C HIS A 288 5.01 -15.79 -9.95
N LYS A 289 5.90 -14.85 -9.67
CA LYS A 289 6.49 -14.68 -8.34
C LYS A 289 6.03 -13.39 -7.69
N ALA A 290 5.88 -13.41 -6.37
CA ALA A 290 5.54 -12.24 -5.57
C ALA A 290 6.37 -12.19 -4.30
N ILE A 291 6.63 -10.97 -3.78
CA ILE A 291 7.15 -10.78 -2.43
C ILE A 291 5.97 -10.69 -1.48
N VAL A 292 6.08 -11.39 -0.36
CA VAL A 292 5.20 -11.30 0.80
C VAL A 292 6.03 -10.80 1.98
N ARG A 293 5.52 -9.83 2.72
CA ARG A 293 6.02 -9.43 4.03
C ARG A 293 5.16 -10.09 5.09
N SER A 294 5.76 -10.80 6.03
CA SER A 294 5.05 -11.59 7.04
C SER A 294 5.56 -11.29 8.45
N GLU A 295 4.67 -11.35 9.43
CA GLU A 295 5.03 -11.20 10.84
C GLU A 295 5.67 -12.48 11.41
N ARG A 296 6.40 -12.33 12.50
CA ARG A 296 6.86 -13.37 13.40
C ARG A 296 6.09 -13.25 14.72
N LYS A 297 4.97 -13.99 14.85
CA LYS A 297 4.06 -13.92 16.01
C LYS A 297 4.71 -14.26 17.34
N ASP A 298 5.85 -14.95 17.31
CA ASP A 298 6.64 -15.29 18.49
C ASP A 298 7.50 -14.14 19.03
N LEU A 299 7.67 -13.04 18.25
CA LEU A 299 8.53 -11.91 18.61
C LEU A 299 7.78 -10.69 19.15
N PHE A 300 6.45 -10.66 19.14
CA PHE A 300 5.65 -9.57 19.69
C PHE A 300 4.49 -10.13 20.54
N LYS A 301 3.92 -9.29 21.42
CA LYS A 301 2.91 -9.74 22.40
C LYS A 301 1.48 -9.37 22.01
N GLY A 302 1.29 -8.41 21.11
CA GLY A 302 -0.01 -7.93 20.69
C GLY A 302 0.09 -6.57 20.00
N LEU A 303 -1.07 -5.91 19.81
CA LEU A 303 -1.15 -4.64 19.07
C LEU A 303 -0.23 -3.55 19.64
N GLY A 304 -0.01 -3.53 20.96
CA GLY A 304 0.76 -2.48 21.62
C GLY A 304 2.24 -2.43 21.23
N ASP A 305 2.84 -3.54 20.88
CA ASP A 305 4.25 -3.64 20.46
C ASP A 305 4.42 -4.05 18.98
N HIS A 306 3.35 -4.37 18.29
CA HIS A 306 3.34 -4.77 16.87
C HIS A 306 3.91 -3.68 15.94
N TRP A 307 3.79 -2.41 16.33
CA TRP A 307 4.31 -1.29 15.57
C TRP A 307 5.83 -1.15 15.69
N SER A 308 6.39 -1.28 16.88
CA SER A 308 7.77 -0.90 17.20
C SER A 308 8.75 -2.06 17.24
N THR A 309 8.29 -3.29 17.48
CA THR A 309 9.14 -4.47 17.56
C THR A 309 9.59 -4.92 16.18
N PRO A 310 10.89 -5.13 15.93
CA PRO A 310 11.36 -5.76 14.71
C PRO A 310 10.93 -7.23 14.67
N HIS A 311 9.96 -7.57 13.82
CA HIS A 311 9.40 -8.93 13.73
C HIS A 311 8.89 -9.29 12.33
N PHE A 312 9.06 -8.40 11.35
CA PHE A 312 8.66 -8.72 9.99
C PHE A 312 9.81 -9.31 9.17
N GLU A 313 9.47 -10.33 8.41
CA GLU A 313 10.34 -11.04 7.47
C GLU A 313 9.77 -10.96 6.05
N PHE A 314 10.62 -11.22 5.07
CA PHE A 314 10.21 -11.18 3.66
C PHE A 314 10.42 -12.54 3.02
N TYR A 315 9.51 -12.89 2.13
CA TYR A 315 9.49 -14.16 1.41
C TYR A 315 9.21 -13.92 -0.07
N VAL A 316 9.77 -14.75 -0.93
CA VAL A 316 9.33 -14.90 -2.32
C VAL A 316 8.39 -16.09 -2.38
N VAL A 317 7.25 -15.89 -3.01
CA VAL A 317 6.22 -16.89 -3.20
C VAL A 317 6.06 -17.15 -4.70
N ASP A 318 6.11 -18.41 -5.11
CA ASP A 318 5.75 -18.84 -6.46
C ASP A 318 4.24 -19.15 -6.51
N LEU A 319 3.51 -18.40 -7.33
CA LEU A 319 2.05 -18.46 -7.39
C LEU A 319 1.51 -19.73 -8.05
N LEU A 320 2.34 -20.43 -8.84
CA LEU A 320 1.95 -21.66 -9.54
C LEU A 320 2.29 -22.90 -8.71
N SER A 321 3.54 -23.02 -8.29
CA SER A 321 3.99 -24.17 -7.48
C SER A 321 3.61 -24.05 -6.01
N GLN A 322 3.22 -22.84 -5.56
CA GLN A 322 2.90 -22.49 -4.19
C GLN A 322 4.09 -22.66 -3.21
N GLN A 323 5.29 -22.69 -3.75
CA GLN A 323 6.51 -22.74 -2.96
C GLN A 323 6.84 -21.37 -2.37
N VAL A 324 7.43 -21.37 -1.19
CA VAL A 324 7.80 -20.16 -0.44
C VAL A 324 9.29 -20.22 -0.13
N GLU A 325 10.00 -19.12 -0.34
CA GLU A 325 11.42 -18.97 -0.04
C GLU A 325 11.67 -17.74 0.82
N LYS A 326 12.28 -17.92 1.98
CA LYS A 326 12.62 -16.81 2.87
C LYS A 326 13.79 -15.99 2.32
N LEU A 327 13.65 -14.67 2.27
CA LEU A 327 14.75 -13.77 1.94
C LEU A 327 15.66 -13.56 3.16
N ALA A 328 16.98 -13.58 2.93
CA ALA A 328 17.99 -13.35 3.96
C ALA A 328 18.12 -11.86 4.31
N LEU A 329 17.01 -11.26 4.73
CA LEU A 329 16.92 -9.87 5.17
C LEU A 329 16.88 -9.80 6.71
N PRO A 330 17.40 -8.72 7.32
CA PRO A 330 17.22 -8.50 8.75
C PRO A 330 15.75 -8.24 9.06
N LEU A 331 15.35 -8.48 10.33
CA LEU A 331 14.01 -8.18 10.79
C LEU A 331 13.67 -6.70 10.59
N ASP A 332 12.49 -6.46 10.03
CA ASP A 332 11.93 -5.13 9.78
C ASP A 332 10.90 -4.78 10.86
N LYS A 333 10.73 -3.48 11.13
CA LYS A 333 9.72 -2.95 12.06
C LYS A 333 8.70 -2.07 11.34
N GLY A 334 7.57 -1.80 11.98
CA GLY A 334 6.45 -1.01 11.45
C GLY A 334 5.37 -1.89 10.82
N THR A 335 4.13 -1.71 11.25
CA THR A 335 3.03 -2.61 10.90
C THR A 335 2.62 -2.52 9.43
N ARG A 336 2.25 -1.33 8.96
CA ARG A 336 1.73 -1.10 7.60
C ARG A 336 2.68 -0.20 6.84
N LYS A 337 3.22 -0.69 5.73
CA LYS A 337 4.25 0.02 4.96
C LYS A 337 4.15 -0.31 3.47
N GLU A 338 4.19 0.71 2.62
CA GLU A 338 4.51 0.53 1.20
C GLU A 338 6.03 0.43 1.07
N CYS A 339 6.56 -0.78 1.15
CA CYS A 339 7.98 -0.98 1.35
C CYS A 339 8.70 -1.68 0.20
N VAL A 340 8.02 -2.00 -0.91
CA VAL A 340 8.63 -2.66 -2.06
C VAL A 340 8.28 -1.94 -3.34
N ILE A 341 9.30 -1.60 -4.14
CA ILE A 341 9.16 -1.17 -5.53
C ILE A 341 9.76 -2.23 -6.42
N VAL A 342 9.01 -2.67 -7.44
CA VAL A 342 9.51 -3.58 -8.47
C VAL A 342 9.79 -2.80 -9.75
N ALA A 343 11.01 -2.90 -10.27
CA ALA A 343 11.45 -2.25 -11.49
C ALA A 343 12.28 -3.23 -12.34
N GLY A 344 11.69 -3.72 -13.41
CA GLY A 344 12.27 -4.79 -14.22
C GLY A 344 12.42 -6.08 -13.41
N ASN A 345 13.63 -6.64 -13.39
CA ASN A 345 13.94 -7.84 -12.60
C ASN A 345 14.40 -7.56 -11.16
N ARG A 346 14.30 -6.31 -10.69
CA ARG A 346 14.75 -5.91 -9.35
C ARG A 346 13.59 -5.49 -8.47
N ALA A 347 13.64 -5.92 -7.20
CA ALA A 347 12.81 -5.38 -6.14
C ALA A 347 13.66 -4.56 -5.17
N TYR A 348 13.24 -3.34 -4.91
CA TYR A 348 13.81 -2.44 -3.89
C TYR A 348 12.96 -2.56 -2.63
N ILE A 349 13.55 -3.05 -1.55
CA ILE A 349 12.86 -3.40 -0.31
C ILE A 349 13.35 -2.49 0.82
N ALA A 350 12.48 -1.64 1.34
CA ALA A 350 12.78 -0.77 2.47
C ALA A 350 12.71 -1.57 3.78
N VAL A 351 13.85 -1.71 4.46
CA VAL A 351 13.96 -2.44 5.73
C VAL A 351 14.44 -1.50 6.83
N ASN A 352 13.69 -1.44 7.92
CA ASN A 352 14.03 -0.69 9.12
C ASN A 352 14.57 -1.65 10.17
N SER A 353 15.87 -1.85 10.20
CA SER A 353 16.53 -2.78 11.12
C SER A 353 17.19 -2.03 12.29
N THR A 354 16.97 -2.53 13.49
CA THR A 354 17.67 -2.02 14.70
C THR A 354 19.12 -2.48 14.77
N GLN A 355 19.50 -3.54 14.05
CA GLN A 355 20.85 -4.10 14.06
C GLN A 355 21.72 -3.53 12.94
N GLU A 356 21.16 -3.43 11.72
CA GLU A 356 21.92 -3.05 10.52
C GLU A 356 21.63 -1.62 10.06
N GLY A 357 20.62 -0.96 10.64
CA GLY A 357 20.15 0.36 10.22
C GLY A 357 19.10 0.30 9.10
N ASN A 358 18.72 1.48 8.63
CA ASN A 358 17.64 1.64 7.65
C ASN A 358 18.22 1.63 6.23
N TYR A 359 17.95 0.56 5.47
CA TYR A 359 18.43 0.37 4.11
C TYR A 359 17.31 0.08 3.14
N ILE A 360 17.47 0.54 1.91
CA ILE A 360 16.81 -0.07 0.75
C ILE A 360 17.67 -1.26 0.33
N TRP A 361 17.13 -2.47 0.41
CA TRP A 361 17.76 -3.67 -0.10
C TRP A 361 17.32 -3.93 -1.52
N ILE A 362 18.18 -4.51 -2.33
CA ILE A 362 17.94 -4.83 -3.73
C ILE A 362 17.94 -6.34 -3.87
N TYR A 363 16.80 -6.89 -4.26
CA TYR A 363 16.65 -8.29 -4.62
C TYR A 363 16.59 -8.41 -6.15
N ASP A 364 17.47 -9.22 -6.72
CA ASP A 364 17.49 -9.55 -8.16
C ASP A 364 16.67 -10.85 -8.35
N ALA A 365 15.53 -10.75 -9.04
CA ALA A 365 14.60 -11.86 -9.20
C ALA A 365 15.10 -12.97 -10.13
N ASP A 366 16.10 -12.70 -10.97
CA ASP A 366 16.69 -13.70 -11.88
C ASP A 366 17.77 -14.53 -11.19
N THR A 367 18.53 -13.93 -10.27
CA THR A 367 19.67 -14.58 -9.61
C THR A 367 19.42 -14.94 -8.15
N GLY A 368 18.37 -14.39 -7.52
CA GLY A 368 18.11 -14.50 -6.09
C GLY A 368 19.07 -13.67 -5.21
N ALA A 369 19.95 -12.85 -5.81
CA ALA A 369 20.94 -12.09 -5.08
C ALA A 369 20.31 -10.93 -4.29
N LEU A 370 20.78 -10.74 -3.04
CA LEU A 370 20.45 -9.62 -2.17
C LEU A 370 21.64 -8.73 -1.96
N THR A 371 21.49 -7.42 -2.19
CA THR A 371 22.52 -6.41 -1.96
C THR A 371 21.96 -5.18 -1.25
N LYS A 372 22.82 -4.49 -0.49
CA LYS A 372 22.45 -3.21 0.14
C LYS A 372 22.54 -2.09 -0.88
N GLY A 373 21.46 -1.33 -1.01
CA GLY A 373 21.36 -0.11 -1.80
C GLY A 373 21.50 1.15 -0.95
N LEU A 374 20.56 2.08 -1.11
CA LEU A 374 20.53 3.37 -0.42
C LEU A 374 20.33 3.19 1.09
N GLN A 375 21.17 3.89 1.89
CA GLN A 375 21.03 3.96 3.34
C GLN A 375 20.36 5.26 3.77
N LEU A 376 19.37 5.18 4.66
CA LEU A 376 18.82 6.32 5.39
C LEU A 376 19.57 6.46 6.71
N VAL A 377 20.12 7.65 6.95
CA VAL A 377 20.90 7.98 8.15
C VAL A 377 20.29 9.18 8.88
N GLY A 378 20.89 9.61 9.99
CA GLY A 378 20.42 10.77 10.75
C GLY A 378 19.11 10.52 11.47
N ASP A 379 18.16 11.45 11.34
CA ASP A 379 16.84 11.41 11.99
C ASP A 379 15.88 10.49 11.21
N THR A 380 16.21 9.19 11.15
CA THR A 380 15.38 8.16 10.51
C THR A 380 15.08 7.05 11.51
N ASP A 381 13.82 6.96 11.97
CA ASP A 381 13.32 5.81 12.71
C ASP A 381 12.66 4.80 11.77
N TYR A 382 11.75 5.26 10.88
CA TYR A 382 11.04 4.42 9.91
C TYR A 382 11.09 5.01 8.50
N MET A 383 11.43 4.19 7.53
CA MET A 383 10.94 4.37 6.16
C MET A 383 9.53 3.78 6.10
N LEU A 384 8.51 4.61 6.07
CA LEU A 384 7.12 4.17 6.08
C LEU A 384 6.59 3.88 4.69
N ARG A 385 7.22 4.51 3.67
CA ARG A 385 6.76 4.41 2.31
C ARG A 385 7.89 4.68 1.32
N ILE A 386 7.94 3.91 0.24
CA ILE A 386 8.75 4.18 -0.95
C ILE A 386 7.85 4.11 -2.18
N ASP A 387 7.99 5.07 -3.09
CA ASP A 387 7.15 5.18 -4.29
C ASP A 387 7.98 5.55 -5.51
N VAL A 388 7.47 5.23 -6.69
CA VAL A 388 7.90 5.78 -7.97
C VAL A 388 7.17 7.10 -8.22
N LEU A 389 7.93 8.16 -8.61
CA LEU A 389 7.39 9.50 -8.88
C LEU A 389 6.79 9.64 -10.28
#